data_c151e95dd409cbc8773475469f4d6f6e
#
_entry.id   c151e95dd409cbc8773475469f4d6f6e
#
_cell.length_a   1.000
_cell.length_b   1.000
_cell.length_c   1.000
_cell.angle_alpha   90.00
_cell.angle_beta   90.00
_cell.angle_gamma   90.00
#
_symmetry.space_group_name_H-M   'P 1'
#
loop_
_entity.id
_entity.type
_entity.pdbx_description
1 polymer ?
#
loop_
_entity_poly.entity_id
_entity_poly.type
_entity_poly.pdbx_seq_one_letter_code
_entity_poly.pdbx_strand_id
1 'polypeptide(L)'
;GQITSEQAFNSDIYGKGGWTLHTLRWLLGDELFWQATRELLYGTNDSPSLTYPIQTRYRNTQEFIDIVNRLSSKDYTWMFDVYLKQAALPELVTSRQNGQLSLSWRTSINKPFPMPVPISINGDLQVYPFENDTLTLDVEARDKVIIDPEMKVLRYLPIIGLCEENLEKRKKR
;
A
#
# COMPACT_ATOMS: atom_id res chain seq x y z
N GLY A 1 -10.43 22.38 -9.97
CA GLY A 1 -10.77 22.28 -11.39
C GLY A 1 -11.12 20.85 -11.75
N GLN A 2 -12.10 20.65 -12.62
CA GLN A 2 -12.38 19.32 -13.16
C GLN A 2 -11.25 18.96 -14.13
N ILE A 3 -10.59 17.83 -13.91
CA ILE A 3 -9.61 17.26 -14.84
C ILE A 3 -10.37 16.55 -15.98
N THR A 4 -9.88 16.71 -17.21
CA THR A 4 -10.41 15.97 -18.36
C THR A 4 -10.07 14.48 -18.24
N SER A 5 -10.83 13.61 -18.93
CA SER A 5 -10.53 12.17 -18.96
C SER A 5 -9.12 11.87 -19.50
N GLU A 6 -8.60 12.66 -20.43
CA GLU A 6 -7.22 12.55 -20.94
C GLU A 6 -6.17 12.90 -19.87
N GLN A 7 -6.44 13.93 -19.08
CA GLN A 7 -5.55 14.31 -17.96
C GLN A 7 -5.58 13.31 -16.80
N ALA A 8 -6.72 12.63 -16.62
CA ALA A 8 -6.88 11.58 -15.61
C ALA A 8 -6.27 10.25 -16.07
N PHE A 9 -6.13 10.02 -17.37
CA PHE A 9 -5.60 8.77 -17.93
C PHE A 9 -4.07 8.80 -17.95
N ASN A 10 -3.48 8.46 -16.80
CA ASN A 10 -2.03 8.35 -16.62
C ASN A 10 -1.67 6.88 -16.34
N SER A 11 -0.53 6.42 -16.85
CA SER A 11 0.02 5.07 -16.57
C SER A 11 0.18 4.76 -15.08
N ASP A 12 0.38 5.78 -14.25
CA ASP A 12 0.49 5.67 -12.80
C ASP A 12 -0.77 5.06 -12.14
N ILE A 13 -1.94 5.24 -12.75
CA ILE A 13 -3.20 4.63 -12.28
C ILE A 13 -3.06 3.12 -12.18
N TYR A 14 -2.48 2.48 -13.20
CA TYR A 14 -2.29 1.03 -13.22
C TYR A 14 -1.19 0.60 -12.24
N GLY A 15 -0.05 1.26 -12.26
CA GLY A 15 1.08 0.96 -11.38
C GLY A 15 0.71 1.15 -9.92
N LYS A 16 0.30 2.34 -9.53
CA LYS A 16 -0.08 2.67 -8.15
C LYS A 16 -1.31 1.88 -7.70
N GLY A 17 -2.32 1.73 -8.55
CA GLY A 17 -3.52 0.96 -8.26
C GLY A 17 -3.21 -0.52 -8.00
N GLY A 18 -2.44 -1.16 -8.88
CA GLY A 18 -2.02 -2.54 -8.74
C GLY A 18 -1.23 -2.78 -7.45
N TRP A 19 -0.26 -1.91 -7.15
CA TRP A 19 0.52 -1.99 -5.92
C TRP A 19 -0.30 -1.71 -4.65
N THR A 20 -1.27 -0.80 -4.71
CA THR A 20 -2.21 -0.57 -3.59
C THR A 20 -3.00 -1.84 -3.28
N LEU A 21 -3.52 -2.50 -4.31
CA LEU A 21 -4.25 -3.77 -4.15
C LEU A 21 -3.33 -4.91 -3.68
N HIS A 22 -2.07 -4.95 -4.14
CA HIS A 22 -1.08 -5.92 -3.65
C HIS A 22 -0.83 -5.75 -2.13
N THR A 23 -0.61 -4.51 -1.68
CA THR A 23 -0.43 -4.20 -0.26
C THR A 23 -1.69 -4.54 0.55
N LEU A 24 -2.88 -4.19 0.04
CA LEU A 24 -4.14 -4.53 0.70
C LEU A 24 -4.33 -6.06 0.82
N ARG A 25 -4.03 -6.81 -0.24
CA ARG A 25 -4.10 -8.26 -0.23
C ARG A 25 -3.17 -8.87 0.81
N TRP A 26 -1.96 -8.34 0.93
CA TRP A 26 -1.03 -8.77 1.97
C TRP A 26 -1.55 -8.47 3.38
N LEU A 27 -2.15 -7.30 3.62
CA LEU A 27 -2.72 -6.92 4.92
C LEU A 27 -3.93 -7.78 5.33
N LEU A 28 -4.79 -8.11 4.37
CA LEU A 28 -6.03 -8.85 4.62
C LEU A 28 -5.81 -10.38 4.61
N GLY A 29 -4.79 -10.84 3.90
CA GLY A 29 -4.68 -12.23 3.46
C GLY A 29 -5.57 -12.52 2.25
N ASP A 30 -5.27 -13.64 1.58
CA ASP A 30 -5.90 -14.01 0.32
C ASP A 30 -7.42 -14.20 0.45
N GLU A 31 -7.85 -14.87 1.50
CA GLU A 31 -9.25 -15.22 1.69
C GLU A 31 -10.15 -13.96 1.76
N LEU A 32 -9.85 -13.04 2.69
CA LEU A 32 -10.64 -11.82 2.86
C LEU A 32 -10.52 -10.88 1.65
N PHE A 33 -9.32 -10.78 1.05
CA PHE A 33 -9.13 -9.97 -0.14
C PHE A 33 -10.01 -10.43 -1.30
N TRP A 34 -10.02 -11.73 -1.60
CA TRP A 34 -10.84 -12.26 -2.68
C TRP A 34 -12.33 -12.22 -2.35
N GLN A 35 -12.70 -12.42 -1.08
CA GLN A 35 -14.09 -12.23 -0.65
C GLN A 35 -14.56 -10.79 -0.87
N ALA A 36 -13.77 -9.79 -0.43
CA ALA A 36 -14.09 -8.37 -0.63
C ALA A 36 -14.21 -8.01 -2.12
N THR A 37 -13.30 -8.53 -2.93
CA THR A 37 -13.30 -8.29 -4.39
C THR A 37 -14.53 -8.91 -5.05
N ARG A 38 -14.89 -10.15 -4.71
CA ARG A 38 -16.11 -10.80 -5.26
C ARG A 38 -17.37 -10.05 -4.84
N GLU A 39 -17.47 -9.65 -3.58
CA GLU A 39 -18.61 -8.89 -3.10
C GLU A 39 -18.74 -7.53 -3.79
N LEU A 40 -17.62 -6.83 -4.01
CA LEU A 40 -17.64 -5.58 -4.77
C LEU A 40 -18.16 -5.82 -6.19
N LEU A 41 -17.64 -6.82 -6.89
CA LEU A 41 -17.97 -7.05 -8.30
C LEU A 41 -19.36 -7.66 -8.49
N TYR A 42 -19.74 -8.62 -7.67
CA TYR A 42 -20.93 -9.44 -7.87
C TYR A 42 -22.03 -9.16 -6.85
N GLY A 43 -21.72 -8.48 -5.72
CA GLY A 43 -22.65 -8.22 -4.63
C GLY A 43 -22.86 -9.41 -3.69
N THR A 44 -22.12 -10.48 -3.89
CA THR A 44 -22.14 -11.69 -3.08
C THR A 44 -20.74 -12.32 -3.06
N ASN A 45 -20.47 -13.14 -2.04
CA ASN A 45 -19.23 -13.94 -2.00
C ASN A 45 -19.28 -15.17 -2.91
N ASP A 46 -20.48 -15.57 -3.35
CA ASP A 46 -20.61 -16.70 -4.24
C ASP A 46 -20.03 -16.39 -5.62
N SER A 47 -19.35 -17.35 -6.20
CA SER A 47 -18.94 -17.24 -7.61
C SER A 47 -20.20 -17.20 -8.46
N PRO A 48 -20.43 -16.15 -9.25
CA PRO A 48 -21.63 -16.13 -10.10
C PRO A 48 -21.55 -17.29 -11.08
N SER A 49 -22.64 -18.00 -11.22
CA SER A 49 -22.87 -18.77 -12.43
C SER A 49 -22.80 -17.77 -13.58
N LEU A 50 -21.84 -17.96 -14.51
CA LEU A 50 -21.68 -17.10 -15.68
C LEU A 50 -22.84 -17.30 -16.67
N THR A 51 -24.03 -16.94 -16.23
CA THR A 51 -25.21 -16.86 -17.09
C THR A 51 -25.27 -15.46 -17.70
N TYR A 52 -25.17 -15.39 -19.01
CA TYR A 52 -25.40 -14.15 -19.77
C TYR A 52 -26.88 -13.78 -19.76
N PRO A 53 -27.23 -12.47 -19.70
CA PRO A 53 -26.35 -11.32 -19.65
C PRO A 53 -25.83 -11.02 -18.23
N ILE A 54 -24.54 -10.65 -18.12
CA ILE A 54 -23.96 -10.18 -16.87
C ILE A 54 -24.59 -8.83 -16.54
N GLN A 55 -25.22 -8.71 -15.38
CA GLN A 55 -25.75 -7.43 -14.92
C GLN A 55 -24.59 -6.49 -14.56
N THR A 56 -24.47 -5.40 -15.30
CA THR A 56 -23.52 -4.34 -14.99
C THR A 56 -23.89 -3.68 -13.65
N ARG A 57 -22.93 -3.61 -12.73
CA ARG A 57 -23.10 -2.93 -11.44
C ARG A 57 -22.17 -1.72 -11.37
N TYR A 58 -22.73 -0.58 -11.03
CA TYR A 58 -21.95 0.61 -10.74
C TYR A 58 -21.49 0.55 -9.28
N ARG A 59 -20.19 0.68 -9.06
CA ARG A 59 -19.56 0.65 -7.75
C ARG A 59 -18.64 1.86 -7.59
N ASN A 60 -18.39 2.23 -6.35
CA ASN A 60 -17.49 3.31 -6.01
C ASN A 60 -16.46 2.87 -4.96
N THR A 61 -15.45 3.70 -4.78
CA THR A 61 -14.35 3.41 -3.84
C THR A 61 -14.83 3.29 -2.39
N GLN A 62 -15.82 4.09 -1.98
CA GLN A 62 -16.34 4.03 -0.62
C GLN A 62 -16.99 2.68 -0.31
N GLU A 63 -17.77 2.14 -1.25
CA GLU A 63 -18.36 0.80 -1.09
C GLU A 63 -17.28 -0.27 -0.89
N PHE A 64 -16.15 -0.17 -1.59
CA PHE A 64 -15.05 -1.12 -1.39
C PHE A 64 -14.42 -0.99 -0.01
N ILE A 65 -14.21 0.25 0.47
CA ILE A 65 -13.71 0.51 1.82
C ILE A 65 -14.65 -0.09 2.88
N ASP A 66 -15.96 0.14 2.72
CA ASP A 66 -16.97 -0.34 3.65
C ASP A 66 -17.02 -1.89 3.69
N ILE A 67 -16.90 -2.54 2.52
CA ILE A 67 -16.81 -4.00 2.42
C ILE A 67 -15.55 -4.52 3.14
N VAL A 68 -14.39 -3.92 2.86
CA VAL A 68 -13.11 -4.30 3.49
C VAL A 68 -13.18 -4.17 5.00
N ASN A 69 -13.63 -3.03 5.50
CA ASN A 69 -13.73 -2.76 6.93
C ASN A 69 -14.71 -3.73 7.63
N ARG A 70 -15.86 -3.98 7.01
CA ARG A 70 -16.85 -4.91 7.54
C ARG A 70 -16.35 -6.35 7.59
N LEU A 71 -15.76 -6.84 6.51
CA LEU A 71 -15.28 -8.22 6.42
C LEU A 71 -14.08 -8.48 7.34
N SER A 72 -13.19 -7.53 7.47
CA SER A 72 -12.00 -7.65 8.32
C SER A 72 -12.27 -7.34 9.80
N SER A 73 -13.41 -6.72 10.12
CA SER A 73 -13.71 -6.17 11.45
C SER A 73 -12.64 -5.17 11.93
N LYS A 74 -11.95 -4.50 11.00
CA LYS A 74 -10.92 -3.48 11.25
C LYS A 74 -11.16 -2.28 10.35
N ASP A 75 -10.67 -1.10 10.78
CA ASP A 75 -10.71 0.10 9.95
C ASP A 75 -9.43 0.23 9.12
N TYR A 76 -9.55 0.09 7.81
CA TYR A 76 -8.50 0.32 6.83
C TYR A 76 -8.64 1.65 6.09
N THR A 77 -9.56 2.52 6.50
CA THR A 77 -9.80 3.82 5.86
C THR A 77 -8.51 4.65 5.77
N TRP A 78 -7.64 4.58 6.79
CA TRP A 78 -6.34 5.24 6.82
C TRP A 78 -5.45 4.87 5.61
N MET A 79 -5.49 3.60 5.19
CA MET A 79 -4.72 3.12 4.04
C MET A 79 -5.22 3.74 2.73
N PHE A 80 -6.54 3.74 2.53
CA PHE A 80 -7.16 4.32 1.34
C PHE A 80 -7.01 5.84 1.31
N ASP A 81 -7.05 6.52 2.46
CA ASP A 81 -6.80 7.96 2.56
C ASP A 81 -5.40 8.32 2.05
N VAL A 82 -4.37 7.52 2.34
CA VAL A 82 -3.01 7.75 1.87
C VAL A 82 -2.82 7.32 0.42
N TYR A 83 -3.24 6.11 0.04
CA TYR A 83 -2.93 5.59 -1.29
C TYR A 83 -3.84 6.10 -2.40
N LEU A 84 -5.11 6.31 -2.15
CA LEU A 84 -6.06 6.72 -3.20
C LEU A 84 -6.34 8.21 -3.23
N LYS A 85 -6.28 8.90 -2.07
CA LYS A 85 -6.62 10.32 -2.00
C LYS A 85 -5.39 11.25 -2.09
N GLN A 86 -4.17 10.69 -2.06
CA GLN A 86 -2.93 11.47 -2.16
C GLN A 86 -2.14 11.07 -3.41
N ALA A 87 -1.51 12.05 -4.05
CA ALA A 87 -0.61 11.79 -5.17
C ALA A 87 0.72 11.18 -4.71
N ALA A 88 1.28 11.70 -3.61
CA ALA A 88 2.55 11.24 -3.07
C ALA A 88 2.41 9.87 -2.39
N LEU A 89 3.43 9.04 -2.54
CA LEU A 89 3.56 7.79 -1.79
C LEU A 89 4.07 8.06 -0.38
N PRO A 90 3.69 7.21 0.60
CA PRO A 90 4.28 7.29 1.94
C PRO A 90 5.77 6.96 1.89
N GLU A 91 6.56 7.64 2.71
CA GLU A 91 7.99 7.42 2.86
C GLU A 91 8.28 6.76 4.19
N LEU A 92 9.07 5.69 4.19
CA LEU A 92 9.59 5.08 5.42
C LEU A 92 10.98 5.63 5.70
N VAL A 93 11.05 6.52 6.67
CA VAL A 93 12.31 7.11 7.14
C VAL A 93 12.95 6.17 8.15
N THR A 94 14.25 5.90 7.98
CA THR A 94 14.99 4.99 8.85
C THR A 94 16.23 5.66 9.41
N SER A 95 16.54 5.39 10.67
CA SER A 95 17.77 5.82 11.35
C SER A 95 18.31 4.69 12.21
N ARG A 96 19.63 4.47 12.17
CA ARG A 96 20.28 3.45 13.00
C ARG A 96 21.38 4.10 13.82
N GLN A 97 21.18 4.14 15.13
CA GLN A 97 22.10 4.77 16.07
C GLN A 97 22.07 4.03 17.42
N ASN A 98 23.22 3.96 18.09
CA ASN A 98 23.35 3.46 19.47
C ASN A 98 22.69 2.09 19.73
N GLY A 99 22.78 1.16 18.79
CA GLY A 99 22.18 -0.16 18.94
C GLY A 99 20.67 -0.19 18.70
N GLN A 100 20.10 0.87 18.13
CA GLN A 100 18.68 0.95 17.80
C GLN A 100 18.45 1.27 16.32
N LEU A 101 17.44 0.64 15.74
CA LEU A 101 16.87 0.97 14.45
C LEU A 101 15.52 1.64 14.68
N SER A 102 15.44 2.92 14.34
CA SER A 102 14.19 3.69 14.38
C SER A 102 13.63 3.82 12.98
N LEU A 103 12.35 3.55 12.84
CA LEU A 103 11.59 3.70 11.60
C LEU A 103 10.40 4.61 11.86
N SER A 104 10.11 5.49 10.91
CA SER A 104 8.92 6.34 10.99
C SER A 104 8.28 6.53 9.62
N TRP A 105 6.96 6.45 9.58
CA TRP A 105 6.20 6.78 8.39
C TRP A 105 6.04 8.30 8.25
N ARG A 106 6.28 8.79 7.05
CA ARG A 106 5.98 10.16 6.64
C ARG A 106 4.97 10.11 5.51
N THR A 107 3.83 10.74 5.71
CA THR A 107 2.76 10.84 4.71
C THR A 107 2.46 12.31 4.39
N SER A 108 1.75 12.57 3.30
CA SER A 108 1.31 13.92 2.91
C SER A 108 0.10 14.43 3.69
N ILE A 109 -0.48 13.59 4.55
CA ILE A 109 -1.63 13.95 5.39
C ILE A 109 -1.24 13.86 6.87
N ASN A 110 -1.82 14.74 7.68
CA ASN A 110 -1.62 14.73 9.13
C ASN A 110 -2.61 13.77 9.82
N LYS A 111 -2.49 12.48 9.49
CA LYS A 111 -3.29 11.39 10.09
C LYS A 111 -2.38 10.21 10.35
N PRO A 112 -2.66 9.38 11.37
CA PRO A 112 -1.92 8.16 11.63
C PRO A 112 -1.89 7.23 10.41
N PHE A 113 -0.73 6.63 10.15
CA PHE A 113 -0.53 5.64 9.10
C PHE A 113 0.13 4.38 9.68
N PRO A 114 -0.63 3.56 10.41
CA PRO A 114 -0.12 2.41 11.17
C PRO A 114 0.19 1.21 10.25
N MET A 115 0.83 1.48 9.11
CA MET A 115 1.20 0.45 8.14
C MET A 115 2.29 -0.45 8.73
N PRO A 116 2.02 -1.74 8.96
CA PRO A 116 3.05 -2.66 9.41
C PRO A 116 4.08 -2.89 8.32
N VAL A 117 5.28 -3.30 8.70
CA VAL A 117 6.38 -3.57 7.76
C VAL A 117 7.01 -4.92 8.06
N PRO A 118 7.18 -5.79 7.05
CA PRO A 118 8.00 -6.99 7.19
C PRO A 118 9.48 -6.59 7.25
N ILE A 119 10.18 -7.03 8.30
CA ILE A 119 11.61 -6.75 8.49
C ILE A 119 12.32 -8.07 8.77
N SER A 120 13.38 -8.33 8.02
CA SER A 120 14.27 -9.46 8.26
C SER A 120 15.51 -9.00 9.03
N ILE A 121 15.76 -9.60 10.19
CA ILE A 121 16.97 -9.39 10.98
C ILE A 121 17.73 -10.72 11.00
N ASN A 122 18.94 -10.73 10.43
CA ASN A 122 19.78 -11.93 10.31
C ASN A 122 19.10 -13.14 9.63
N GLY A 123 18.12 -12.87 8.75
CA GLY A 123 17.35 -13.89 8.05
C GLY A 123 16.04 -14.28 8.73
N ASP A 124 15.81 -13.87 9.97
CA ASP A 124 14.50 -14.02 10.62
C ASP A 124 13.56 -12.91 10.15
N LEU A 125 12.46 -13.29 9.48
CA LEU A 125 11.47 -12.37 8.91
C LEU A 125 10.26 -12.27 9.83
N GLN A 126 9.97 -11.07 10.30
CA GLN A 126 8.80 -10.77 11.13
C GLN A 126 8.08 -9.54 10.61
N VAL A 127 6.77 -9.46 10.90
CA VAL A 127 5.93 -8.30 10.59
C VAL A 127 5.80 -7.43 11.84
N TYR A 128 6.28 -6.21 11.75
CA TYR A 128 6.29 -5.28 12.87
C TYR A 128 5.18 -4.24 12.73
N PRO A 129 4.26 -4.15 13.69
CA PRO A 129 3.25 -3.09 13.74
C PRO A 129 3.92 -1.74 14.10
N PHE A 130 3.31 -0.66 13.66
CA PHE A 130 3.72 0.70 14.02
C PHE A 130 2.73 1.31 15.01
N GLU A 131 3.27 1.90 16.06
CA GLU A 131 2.50 2.70 17.00
C GLU A 131 2.71 4.18 16.67
N ASN A 132 1.62 4.90 16.44
CA ASN A 132 1.66 6.33 16.09
C ASN A 132 2.73 6.66 15.01
N ASP A 133 2.74 5.89 13.94
CA ASP A 133 3.67 6.04 12.80
C ASP A 133 5.14 5.77 13.09
N THR A 134 5.50 5.26 14.26
CA THR A 134 6.88 4.98 14.67
C THR A 134 7.09 3.54 15.14
N LEU A 135 8.31 3.05 14.93
CA LEU A 135 8.78 1.76 15.41
C LEU A 135 10.24 1.89 15.80
N THR A 136 10.63 1.33 16.95
CA THR A 136 12.04 1.22 17.37
C THR A 136 12.35 -0.23 17.69
N LEU A 137 13.45 -0.73 17.13
CA LEU A 137 13.95 -2.08 17.34
C LEU A 137 15.38 -2.04 17.86
N ASP A 138 15.70 -2.89 18.82
CA ASP A 138 17.07 -3.09 19.25
C ASP A 138 17.80 -3.95 18.21
N VAL A 139 18.94 -3.47 17.72
CA VAL A 139 19.75 -4.13 16.69
C VAL A 139 21.23 -3.94 16.99
N GLU A 140 22.01 -5.00 16.93
CA GLU A 140 23.46 -4.91 17.08
C GLU A 140 24.10 -4.34 15.79
N ALA A 141 25.27 -3.71 15.92
CA ALA A 141 25.96 -3.07 14.79
C ALA A 141 26.20 -4.04 13.60
N ARG A 142 26.41 -5.32 13.89
CA ARG A 142 26.66 -6.38 12.91
C ARG A 142 25.39 -6.99 12.29
N ASP A 143 24.20 -6.70 12.83
CA ASP A 143 22.97 -7.32 12.35
C ASP A 143 22.67 -6.89 10.91
N LYS A 144 22.39 -7.88 10.09
CA LYS A 144 21.91 -7.66 8.72
C LYS A 144 20.39 -7.42 8.75
N VAL A 145 20.00 -6.16 8.53
CA VAL A 145 18.59 -5.77 8.51
C VAL A 145 18.17 -5.52 7.07
N ILE A 146 17.07 -6.15 6.66
CA ILE A 146 16.43 -5.95 5.34
C ILE A 146 14.98 -5.57 5.58
N ILE A 147 14.60 -4.37 5.14
CA ILE A 147 13.25 -3.83 5.29
C ILE A 147 12.42 -4.22 4.07
N ASP A 148 11.31 -4.88 4.31
CA ASP A 148 10.35 -5.32 3.30
C ASP A 148 11.02 -6.09 2.14
N PRO A 149 11.69 -7.23 2.44
CA PRO A 149 12.48 -7.97 1.44
C PRO A 149 11.63 -8.52 0.29
N GLU A 150 10.35 -8.70 0.50
CA GLU A 150 9.40 -9.22 -0.48
C GLU A 150 8.55 -8.13 -1.15
N MET A 151 8.85 -6.86 -0.88
CA MET A 151 8.14 -5.70 -1.45
C MET A 151 6.62 -5.77 -1.26
N LYS A 152 6.17 -6.03 -0.04
CA LYS A 152 4.73 -6.14 0.30
C LYS A 152 4.06 -4.77 0.43
N VAL A 153 4.83 -3.73 0.80
CA VAL A 153 4.30 -2.42 1.15
C VAL A 153 4.64 -1.38 0.09
N LEU A 154 3.62 -0.81 -0.51
CA LEU A 154 3.80 0.30 -1.46
C LEU A 154 4.31 1.54 -0.72
N ARG A 155 5.50 1.99 -1.07
CA ARG A 155 6.13 3.18 -0.50
C ARG A 155 7.08 3.85 -1.50
N TYR A 156 7.45 5.08 -1.21
CA TYR A 156 8.50 5.75 -1.96
C TYR A 156 9.85 5.02 -1.72
N LEU A 157 10.52 4.70 -2.82
CA LEU A 157 11.88 4.14 -2.81
C LEU A 157 12.83 5.12 -3.49
N PRO A 158 13.82 5.66 -2.80
CA PRO A 158 14.76 6.65 -3.37
C PRO A 158 15.43 6.20 -4.66
N ILE A 159 15.66 4.90 -4.83
CA ILE A 159 16.26 4.33 -6.04
C ILE A 159 15.37 4.54 -7.27
N ILE A 160 14.06 4.49 -7.11
CA ILE A 160 13.10 4.75 -8.21
C ILE A 160 13.14 6.23 -8.60
N GLY A 161 13.17 7.14 -7.62
CA GLY A 161 13.34 8.58 -7.88
C GLY A 161 14.64 8.92 -8.62
N LEU A 162 15.75 8.24 -8.29
CA LEU A 162 17.02 8.42 -9.02
C LEU A 162 16.94 7.95 -10.48
N CYS A 163 16.14 6.93 -10.78
CA CYS A 163 15.89 6.49 -12.16
C CYS A 163 15.10 7.53 -12.95
N GLU A 164 14.10 8.16 -12.35
CA GLU A 164 13.30 9.22 -12.98
C GLU A 164 14.14 10.47 -13.26
N GLU A 165 14.95 10.95 -12.30
CA GLU A 165 15.88 12.06 -12.52
C GLU A 165 16.88 11.77 -13.64
N ASN A 166 17.37 10.55 -13.75
CA ASN A 166 18.30 10.16 -14.81
C ASN A 166 17.60 10.08 -16.18
N LEU A 167 16.35 9.68 -16.24
CA LEU A 167 15.54 9.68 -17.46
C LEU A 167 15.25 11.12 -17.92
N GLU A 168 14.90 12.03 -17.00
CA GLU A 168 14.71 13.45 -17.28
C GLU A 168 15.98 14.12 -17.81
N LYS A 169 17.15 13.82 -17.22
CA LYS A 169 18.44 14.33 -17.68
C LYS A 169 18.80 13.80 -19.07
N ARG A 170 18.38 12.58 -19.45
CA ARG A 170 18.59 12.03 -20.80
C ARG A 170 17.69 12.64 -21.86
N LYS A 171 16.47 13.06 -21.51
CA LYS A 171 15.54 13.73 -22.42
C LYS A 171 15.96 15.19 -22.73
N LYS A 172 16.82 15.80 -21.90
CA LYS A 172 17.31 17.17 -22.08
C LYS A 172 18.67 17.25 -22.80
N ARG A 173 19.23 16.12 -23.22
CA ARG A 173 20.42 16.02 -24.09
C ARG A 173 20.02 15.56 -25.48
#